data_c97715c2cc13ac795dff5ee969d84c08
#
_entry.id   c97715c2cc13ac795dff5ee969d84c08
#
_cell.length_a   1.000
_cell.length_b   1.000
_cell.length_c   1.000
_cell.angle_alpha   90.00
_cell.angle_beta   90.00
_cell.angle_gamma   90.00
#
_symmetry.space_group_name_H-M   'P 1'
#
loop_
_entity.id
_entity.type
_entity.pdbx_description
1 polymer ?
#
loop_
_entity_poly.entity_id
_entity_poly.type
_entity_poly.pdbx_seq_one_letter_code
_entity_poly.pdbx_strand_id
1 'polypeptide(L)'
;MGKLAASASLVATLFTWTLSSRAQTAPAPAPAPAPAPAPAPTLSPTSIQLSGYVQADWQVFRQSSENELNPSTGEPLNENRFVLRRGHLRADAEHGIVLASLEIDANTVRGPQVRPLEAEASIRWPAAGNAPRERELDLVRAPTTSGPHVIGTLGLFKTPFGFEVIEADVKRPFLERATVLRALFPGEFDLGARFAGGWRFFNYQLGLMNGHPAGEKQLPDRDPTKGKDLVGRIGADARVSERAVVHAGFSFLSGTGFHAGTPSTKDTLVWRDTNENGIVEITEIQVIPGAAATPSRNFHRYALGADLRAFIDVPHLGELQLRGEIVWASNLDRAIQPADPVAAGRDLREFGWYVGATQELTRWAQLGVRYDRYQPDADASSSVAGNLVPKDASFTTLAIMATARYEKARLVFEYDHNTNALGRTDSGFPTTRKDDAFTVRGQVAF
;
A
#
# COMPACT_ATOMS: atom_id res chain seq x y z
N MET A 1 -37.06 -35.97 -5.13
CA MET A 1 -38.18 -35.32 -5.83
C MET A 1 -37.74 -33.87 -6.01
N GLY A 2 -37.57 -33.23 -7.12
CA GLY A 2 -37.75 -33.55 -8.53
C GLY A 2 -37.01 -32.49 -9.32
N LYS A 3 -36.39 -32.90 -10.38
CA LYS A 3 -35.66 -32.11 -11.39
C LYS A 3 -36.53 -31.02 -12.02
N LEU A 4 -35.90 -29.95 -12.51
CA LEU A 4 -36.22 -29.40 -13.85
C LEU A 4 -35.08 -28.51 -14.34
N ALA A 5 -34.39 -29.01 -15.37
CA ALA A 5 -33.53 -28.27 -16.25
C ALA A 5 -34.36 -27.60 -17.35
N ALA A 6 -34.00 -26.42 -17.80
CA ALA A 6 -34.55 -25.84 -19.02
C ALA A 6 -33.39 -25.25 -19.85
N SER A 7 -33.10 -25.98 -20.93
CA SER A 7 -32.23 -25.54 -22.02
C SER A 7 -33.06 -24.66 -22.98
N ALA A 8 -32.57 -23.52 -23.38
CA ALA A 8 -33.11 -22.71 -24.46
C ALA A 8 -32.18 -22.72 -25.66
N SER A 9 -32.49 -23.49 -26.67
CA SER A 9 -31.89 -23.45 -28.01
C SER A 9 -32.59 -22.39 -28.85
N LEU A 10 -31.81 -21.45 -29.40
CA LEU A 10 -32.28 -20.48 -30.39
C LEU A 10 -31.97 -21.01 -31.80
N VAL A 11 -32.98 -21.39 -32.52
CA VAL A 11 -32.90 -21.78 -33.95
C VAL A 11 -33.15 -20.55 -34.80
N ALA A 12 -32.19 -20.17 -35.60
CA ALA A 12 -32.32 -19.13 -36.62
C ALA A 12 -32.76 -19.75 -37.93
N THR A 13 -33.98 -19.42 -38.38
CA THR A 13 -34.56 -19.84 -39.66
C THR A 13 -34.26 -18.78 -40.72
N LEU A 14 -33.46 -19.13 -41.72
CA LEU A 14 -33.23 -18.31 -42.91
C LEU A 14 -34.36 -18.55 -43.93
N PHE A 15 -35.10 -17.51 -44.24
CA PHE A 15 -36.02 -17.47 -45.39
C PHE A 15 -35.26 -17.02 -46.63
N THR A 16 -35.17 -17.91 -47.64
CA THR A 16 -34.72 -17.59 -48.97
C THR A 16 -35.95 -17.32 -49.88
N TRP A 17 -36.02 -16.11 -50.37
CA TRP A 17 -36.95 -15.76 -51.44
C TRP A 17 -36.19 -15.76 -52.78
N THR A 18 -36.59 -16.65 -53.71
CA THR A 18 -36.13 -16.62 -55.10
C THR A 18 -37.12 -15.83 -55.93
N LEU A 19 -36.73 -14.68 -56.44
CA LEU A 19 -37.40 -13.94 -57.49
C LEU A 19 -36.62 -14.07 -58.80
N SER A 20 -37.16 -14.81 -59.73
CA SER A 20 -36.64 -14.88 -61.08
C SER A 20 -37.16 -13.69 -61.88
N SER A 21 -36.30 -12.77 -62.25
CA SER A 21 -36.58 -11.77 -63.29
C SER A 21 -35.52 -11.90 -64.40
N ARG A 22 -36.05 -12.12 -65.65
CA ARG A 22 -35.24 -12.04 -66.86
C ARG A 22 -34.84 -10.59 -67.08
N ALA A 23 -33.54 -10.31 -67.05
CA ALA A 23 -32.99 -9.04 -67.44
C ALA A 23 -32.22 -9.16 -68.74
N GLN A 24 -32.47 -8.21 -69.64
CA GLN A 24 -31.76 -7.99 -70.87
C GLN A 24 -30.26 -7.71 -70.62
N THR A 25 -29.42 -8.35 -71.39
CA THR A 25 -27.95 -8.15 -71.34
C THR A 25 -27.58 -6.78 -71.94
N ALA A 26 -27.18 -5.88 -71.05
CA ALA A 26 -26.42 -4.70 -71.42
C ALA A 26 -24.90 -5.06 -71.47
N PRO A 27 -24.08 -4.40 -72.31
CA PRO A 27 -22.65 -4.69 -72.39
C PRO A 27 -21.98 -4.45 -71.06
N ALA A 28 -21.10 -5.37 -70.68
CA ALA A 28 -20.38 -5.33 -69.38
C ALA A 28 -19.56 -4.05 -69.27
N PRO A 29 -19.67 -3.28 -68.16
CA PRO A 29 -18.75 -2.18 -67.91
C PRO A 29 -17.33 -2.72 -67.67
N ALA A 30 -16.32 -1.94 -68.10
CA ALA A 30 -14.91 -2.25 -67.89
C ALA A 30 -14.64 -2.58 -66.41
N PRO A 31 -13.78 -3.56 -66.10
CA PRO A 31 -13.47 -3.90 -64.71
C PRO A 31 -12.92 -2.67 -63.97
N ALA A 32 -13.53 -2.36 -62.83
CA ALA A 32 -13.04 -1.31 -61.95
C ALA A 32 -11.59 -1.61 -61.57
N PRO A 33 -10.75 -0.59 -61.47
CA PRO A 33 -9.37 -0.80 -61.01
C PRO A 33 -9.38 -1.48 -59.64
N ALA A 34 -8.56 -2.51 -59.48
CA ALA A 34 -8.42 -3.23 -58.20
C ALA A 34 -8.17 -2.23 -57.06
N PRO A 35 -8.88 -2.35 -55.91
CA PRO A 35 -8.64 -1.48 -54.78
C PRO A 35 -7.15 -1.56 -54.42
N ALA A 36 -6.55 -0.40 -54.19
CA ALA A 36 -5.16 -0.31 -53.73
C ALA A 36 -4.98 -1.20 -52.49
N PRO A 37 -3.90 -1.98 -52.39
CA PRO A 37 -3.66 -2.80 -51.22
C PRO A 37 -3.74 -1.93 -49.98
N ALA A 38 -4.50 -2.38 -48.99
CA ALA A 38 -4.60 -1.70 -47.72
C ALA A 38 -3.19 -1.47 -47.17
N PRO A 39 -2.86 -0.25 -46.67
CA PRO A 39 -1.54 0.02 -46.10
C PRO A 39 -1.23 -1.06 -45.06
N ALA A 40 -0.05 -1.66 -45.15
CA ALA A 40 0.40 -2.64 -44.19
C ALA A 40 0.30 -2.02 -42.79
N PRO A 41 -0.15 -2.77 -41.78
CA PRO A 41 -0.25 -2.24 -40.41
C PRO A 41 1.14 -1.75 -40.01
N THR A 42 1.29 -0.44 -39.83
CA THR A 42 2.49 0.14 -39.25
C THR A 42 2.61 -0.33 -37.83
N LEU A 43 3.54 -1.24 -37.57
CA LEU A 43 3.86 -1.67 -36.21
C LEU A 43 4.25 -0.43 -35.39
N SER A 44 3.54 -0.18 -34.28
CA SER A 44 3.91 0.88 -33.36
C SER A 44 5.33 0.62 -32.85
N PRO A 45 6.23 1.61 -32.85
CA PRO A 45 7.57 1.39 -32.30
C PRO A 45 7.48 1.05 -30.82
N THR A 46 8.28 0.08 -30.38
CA THR A 46 8.44 -0.21 -28.95
C THR A 46 9.29 0.89 -28.32
N SER A 47 8.78 1.52 -27.27
CA SER A 47 9.56 2.45 -26.44
C SER A 47 9.93 1.79 -25.11
N ILE A 48 11.17 1.99 -24.67
CA ILE A 48 11.65 1.56 -23.35
C ILE A 48 12.19 2.80 -22.64
N GLN A 49 11.70 3.05 -21.43
CA GLN A 49 12.14 4.15 -20.58
C GLN A 49 12.74 3.59 -19.29
N LEU A 50 13.96 4.03 -18.97
CA LEU A 50 14.60 3.74 -17.69
C LEU A 50 14.47 4.97 -16.80
N SER A 51 14.19 4.74 -15.52
CA SER A 51 14.14 5.76 -14.49
C SER A 51 14.53 5.15 -13.15
N GLY A 52 14.87 6.00 -12.20
CA GLY A 52 15.24 5.52 -10.89
C GLY A 52 15.54 6.64 -9.91
N TYR A 53 15.83 6.25 -8.67
CA TYR A 53 16.29 7.18 -7.66
C TYR A 53 17.02 6.44 -6.53
N VAL A 54 17.83 7.18 -5.81
CA VAL A 54 18.53 6.73 -4.61
C VAL A 54 18.14 7.63 -3.44
N GLN A 55 17.83 7.03 -2.29
CA GLN A 55 17.59 7.70 -1.02
C GLN A 55 18.54 7.13 0.03
N ALA A 56 19.37 7.99 0.62
CA ALA A 56 20.24 7.66 1.73
C ALA A 56 19.87 8.53 2.94
N ASP A 57 19.73 7.90 4.09
CA ASP A 57 19.34 8.54 5.34
C ASP A 57 20.49 8.56 6.32
N TRP A 58 20.64 9.66 7.02
CA TRP A 58 21.29 9.74 8.30
C TRP A 58 20.23 9.89 9.37
N GLN A 59 20.14 8.91 10.28
CA GLN A 59 19.09 8.83 11.30
C GLN A 59 19.70 8.97 12.68
N VAL A 60 19.11 9.82 13.50
CA VAL A 60 19.45 10.00 14.92
C VAL A 60 18.18 9.76 15.73
N PHE A 61 18.21 8.76 16.60
CA PHE A 61 17.10 8.37 17.45
C PHE A 61 17.34 8.78 18.89
N ARG A 62 16.26 9.17 19.56
CA ARG A 62 16.22 9.43 20.99
C ARG A 62 15.52 8.28 21.75
N GLN A 63 15.85 7.05 21.35
CA GLN A 63 15.24 5.84 21.88
C GLN A 63 16.28 4.92 22.50
N SER A 64 15.87 4.13 23.50
CA SER A 64 16.61 2.96 23.93
C SER A 64 16.00 1.71 23.33
N SER A 65 16.79 0.88 22.65
CA SER A 65 16.40 -0.47 22.27
C SER A 65 17.10 -1.46 23.18
N GLU A 66 16.33 -2.25 23.93
CA GLU A 66 16.92 -3.25 24.83
C GLU A 66 17.75 -4.30 24.09
N ASN A 67 17.39 -4.58 22.83
CA ASN A 67 18.12 -5.54 22.01
C ASN A 67 19.42 -5.00 21.42
N GLU A 68 19.68 -3.69 21.58
CA GLU A 68 20.80 -2.98 20.99
C GLU A 68 21.59 -2.19 22.05
N LEU A 69 21.44 -2.55 23.31
CA LEU A 69 22.18 -1.95 24.41
C LEU A 69 23.59 -2.56 24.53
N ASN A 70 24.55 -1.73 24.89
CA ASN A 70 25.87 -2.19 25.33
C ASN A 70 25.71 -2.99 26.62
N PRO A 71 26.10 -4.29 26.66
CA PRO A 71 25.89 -5.13 27.83
C PRO A 71 26.63 -4.66 29.10
N SER A 72 27.68 -3.85 28.96
CA SER A 72 28.47 -3.36 30.09
C SER A 72 28.04 -1.99 30.62
N THR A 73 27.52 -1.12 29.73
CA THR A 73 27.18 0.27 30.11
C THR A 73 25.65 0.52 30.12
N GLY A 74 24.87 -0.33 29.47
CA GLY A 74 23.44 -0.13 29.26
C GLY A 74 23.09 0.98 28.29
N GLU A 75 24.06 1.51 27.54
CA GLU A 75 23.85 2.58 26.57
C GLU A 75 23.36 2.02 25.24
N PRO A 76 22.46 2.73 24.54
CA PRO A 76 22.03 2.36 23.19
C PRO A 76 23.19 2.34 22.20
N LEU A 77 23.25 1.32 21.33
CA LEU A 77 24.32 1.14 20.35
C LEU A 77 24.01 1.73 18.98
N ASN A 78 22.74 1.94 18.64
CA ASN A 78 22.30 2.29 17.27
C ASN A 78 21.52 3.60 17.19
N GLU A 79 21.74 4.52 18.11
CA GLU A 79 21.08 5.83 18.11
C GLU A 79 21.42 6.69 16.87
N ASN A 80 22.53 6.38 16.21
CA ASN A 80 23.02 7.17 15.09
C ASN A 80 23.54 6.24 13.98
N ARG A 81 22.90 6.29 12.80
CA ARG A 81 23.29 5.41 11.70
C ARG A 81 23.03 6.00 10.32
N PHE A 82 23.83 5.57 9.34
CA PHE A 82 23.54 5.76 7.91
C PHE A 82 22.85 4.52 7.35
N VAL A 83 21.84 4.76 6.49
CA VAL A 83 21.05 3.71 5.85
C VAL A 83 20.85 4.06 4.39
N LEU A 84 21.12 3.13 3.49
CA LEU A 84 20.56 3.18 2.13
C LEU A 84 19.09 2.80 2.25
N ARG A 85 18.23 3.81 2.20
CA ARG A 85 16.79 3.61 2.44
C ARG A 85 16.09 2.97 1.26
N ARG A 86 16.38 3.46 0.04
CA ARG A 86 15.82 2.98 -1.22
C ARG A 86 16.80 3.22 -2.35
N GLY A 87 16.97 2.24 -3.19
CA GLY A 87 17.67 2.34 -4.45
C GLY A 87 16.81 1.72 -5.54
N HIS A 88 15.95 2.51 -6.18
CA HIS A 88 14.98 2.04 -7.14
C HIS A 88 15.50 2.18 -8.56
N LEU A 89 15.36 1.11 -9.34
CA LEU A 89 15.57 1.10 -10.78
C LEU A 89 14.30 0.54 -11.44
N ARG A 90 13.75 1.29 -12.38
CA ARG A 90 12.52 0.99 -13.09
C ARG A 90 12.75 0.98 -14.59
N ALA A 91 12.16 0.00 -15.26
CA ALA A 91 12.05 -0.10 -16.71
C ALA A 91 10.56 -0.15 -17.09
N ASP A 92 10.13 0.79 -17.92
CA ASP A 92 8.80 0.84 -18.52
C ASP A 92 8.91 0.57 -20.01
N ALA A 93 8.14 -0.39 -20.52
CA ALA A 93 8.04 -0.72 -21.93
C ALA A 93 6.62 -0.45 -22.44
N GLU A 94 6.51 0.12 -23.64
CA GLU A 94 5.23 0.41 -24.30
C GLU A 94 5.29 -0.02 -25.75
N HIS A 95 4.27 -0.79 -26.18
CA HIS A 95 4.05 -1.19 -27.56
C HIS A 95 2.56 -1.15 -27.89
N GLY A 96 2.12 -0.10 -28.57
CA GLY A 96 0.71 0.10 -28.90
C GLY A 96 -0.17 0.20 -27.65
N ILE A 97 -1.05 -0.78 -27.46
CA ILE A 97 -1.94 -0.87 -26.29
C ILE A 97 -1.31 -1.57 -25.08
N VAL A 98 -0.18 -2.24 -25.27
CA VAL A 98 0.46 -3.07 -24.25
C VAL A 98 1.50 -2.25 -23.51
N LEU A 99 1.46 -2.31 -22.20
CA LEU A 99 2.42 -1.70 -21.29
C LEU A 99 3.01 -2.80 -20.41
N ALA A 100 4.27 -2.68 -20.04
CA ALA A 100 4.91 -3.53 -19.06
C ALA A 100 5.84 -2.68 -18.19
N SER A 101 5.91 -2.98 -16.90
CA SER A 101 6.77 -2.29 -15.96
C SER A 101 7.47 -3.29 -15.04
N LEU A 102 8.74 -3.02 -14.77
CA LEU A 102 9.54 -3.76 -13.81
C LEU A 102 10.29 -2.75 -12.94
N GLU A 103 10.16 -2.87 -11.62
CA GLU A 103 10.89 -2.05 -10.65
C GLU A 103 11.54 -2.94 -9.60
N ILE A 104 12.80 -2.66 -9.30
CA ILE A 104 13.57 -3.32 -8.25
C ILE A 104 14.00 -2.29 -7.19
N ASP A 105 14.11 -2.74 -5.94
CA ASP A 105 14.62 -1.97 -4.82
C ASP A 105 15.86 -2.63 -4.24
N ALA A 106 16.93 -1.85 -4.08
CA ALA A 106 18.12 -2.21 -3.35
C ALA A 106 18.21 -1.34 -2.09
N ASN A 107 18.29 -1.95 -0.91
CA ASN A 107 18.35 -1.22 0.35
C ASN A 107 19.16 -1.95 1.43
N THR A 108 19.46 -1.25 2.53
CA THR A 108 20.19 -1.79 3.68
C THR A 108 19.41 -1.69 4.99
N VAL A 109 18.09 -1.48 4.93
CA VAL A 109 17.24 -1.24 6.13
C VAL A 109 17.29 -2.39 7.12
N ARG A 110 17.27 -3.63 6.62
CA ARG A 110 17.38 -4.88 7.41
C ARG A 110 18.57 -5.73 6.98
N GLY A 111 19.66 -5.08 6.58
CA GLY A 111 20.79 -5.68 5.91
C GLY A 111 20.70 -5.53 4.38
N PRO A 112 21.81 -5.77 3.64
CA PRO A 112 21.82 -5.64 2.18
C PRO A 112 20.81 -6.58 1.52
N GLN A 113 19.90 -6.03 0.73
CA GLN A 113 18.89 -6.80 0.00
C GLN A 113 18.54 -6.13 -1.33
N VAL A 114 18.17 -6.97 -2.29
CA VAL A 114 17.59 -6.57 -3.57
C VAL A 114 16.32 -7.37 -3.79
N ARG A 115 15.22 -6.68 -4.12
CA ARG A 115 13.93 -7.34 -4.31
C ARG A 115 13.13 -6.69 -5.44
N PRO A 116 12.27 -7.44 -6.14
CA PRO A 116 11.28 -6.84 -7.01
C PRO A 116 10.25 -6.06 -6.17
N LEU A 117 9.87 -4.88 -6.64
CA LEU A 117 8.77 -4.09 -6.07
C LEU A 117 7.54 -4.15 -6.94
N GLU A 118 7.73 -3.95 -8.24
CA GLU A 118 6.66 -3.94 -9.23
C GLU A 118 7.07 -4.81 -10.40
N ALA A 119 6.14 -5.62 -10.88
CA ALA A 119 6.29 -6.42 -12.09
C ALA A 119 4.90 -6.62 -12.68
N GLU A 120 4.53 -5.77 -13.64
CA GLU A 120 3.18 -5.72 -14.17
C GLU A 120 3.14 -5.69 -15.69
N ALA A 121 2.07 -6.25 -16.24
CA ALA A 121 1.70 -6.15 -17.63
C ALA A 121 0.28 -5.57 -17.72
N SER A 122 0.10 -4.59 -18.60
CA SER A 122 -1.15 -3.86 -18.73
C SER A 122 -1.59 -3.73 -20.18
N ILE A 123 -2.90 -3.64 -20.36
CA ILE A 123 -3.55 -3.30 -21.63
C ILE A 123 -4.34 -2.02 -21.43
N ARG A 124 -4.07 -1.03 -22.29
CA ARG A 124 -4.69 0.29 -22.24
C ARG A 124 -5.67 0.48 -23.40
N TRP A 125 -6.84 1.04 -23.11
CA TRP A 125 -7.78 1.50 -24.11
C TRP A 125 -8.24 2.94 -23.80
N PRO A 126 -8.26 3.84 -24.79
CA PRO A 126 -7.83 3.68 -26.19
C PRO A 126 -6.30 3.56 -26.34
N ALA A 127 -5.90 2.98 -27.48
CA ALA A 127 -4.50 2.65 -27.78
C ALA A 127 -3.55 3.87 -27.89
N ALA A 128 -4.08 5.01 -28.27
CA ALA A 128 -3.31 6.23 -28.43
C ALA A 128 -4.03 7.40 -27.78
N GLY A 129 -3.28 8.34 -27.27
CA GLY A 129 -3.79 9.58 -26.71
C GLY A 129 -3.48 9.76 -25.22
N ASN A 130 -4.07 10.76 -24.66
CA ASN A 130 -3.81 11.32 -23.35
C ASN A 130 -4.30 10.46 -22.17
N ALA A 131 -4.41 9.12 -22.30
CA ALA A 131 -4.61 8.29 -21.12
C ALA A 131 -3.33 8.35 -20.29
N PRO A 132 -3.37 8.95 -19.10
CA PRO A 132 -2.19 9.04 -18.27
C PRO A 132 -1.69 7.63 -17.95
N ARG A 133 -0.39 7.46 -17.86
CA ARG A 133 0.17 6.28 -17.20
C ARG A 133 -0.34 6.28 -15.77
N GLU A 134 -0.68 5.13 -15.24
CA GLU A 134 -1.28 5.02 -13.91
C GLU A 134 -0.49 5.74 -12.83
N ARG A 135 0.83 5.74 -12.95
CA ARG A 135 1.76 6.48 -12.10
C ARG A 135 1.65 8.01 -12.19
N GLU A 136 1.16 8.52 -13.31
CA GLU A 136 0.97 9.96 -13.52
C GLU A 136 -0.34 10.45 -12.89
N LEU A 137 -1.28 9.53 -12.56
CA LEU A 137 -2.51 9.85 -11.85
C LEU A 137 -2.26 10.37 -10.42
N ASP A 138 -1.11 10.05 -9.83
CA ASP A 138 -0.82 10.36 -8.44
C ASP A 138 -0.49 11.83 -8.17
N LEU A 139 -0.20 12.63 -9.20
CA LEU A 139 0.53 13.87 -8.98
C LEU A 139 0.18 15.00 -9.93
N VAL A 140 -0.91 14.85 -10.64
CA VAL A 140 -1.32 15.90 -11.56
C VAL A 140 -1.87 17.08 -10.77
N ARG A 141 -1.15 18.19 -10.78
CA ARG A 141 -1.59 19.50 -10.26
C ARG A 141 -2.82 20.04 -10.99
N ALA A 142 -3.12 19.51 -12.16
CA ALA A 142 -4.28 19.87 -12.94
C ALA A 142 -5.27 18.73 -12.99
N PRO A 143 -6.58 18.99 -12.89
CA PRO A 143 -7.58 17.97 -13.14
C PRO A 143 -7.34 17.40 -14.52
N THR A 144 -7.15 16.09 -14.58
CA THR A 144 -7.03 15.36 -15.85
C THR A 144 -8.39 15.38 -16.53
N THR A 145 -8.63 16.32 -17.42
CA THR A 145 -9.75 16.24 -18.37
C THR A 145 -9.38 15.20 -19.43
N SER A 146 -9.29 13.95 -19.04
CA SER A 146 -9.05 12.86 -19.97
C SER A 146 -10.34 12.40 -20.61
N GLY A 147 -10.30 12.02 -21.87
CA GLY A 147 -11.33 11.19 -22.46
C GLY A 147 -11.50 9.89 -21.66
N PRO A 148 -12.60 9.14 -21.88
CA PRO A 148 -12.78 7.86 -21.21
C PRO A 148 -11.62 6.91 -21.52
N HIS A 149 -11.01 6.35 -20.49
CA HIS A 149 -9.92 5.38 -20.63
C HIS A 149 -10.03 4.29 -19.56
N VAL A 150 -9.51 3.11 -19.90
CA VAL A 150 -9.43 1.94 -19.02
C VAL A 150 -8.09 1.28 -19.21
N ILE A 151 -7.49 0.85 -18.12
CA ILE A 151 -6.25 0.08 -18.08
C ILE A 151 -6.53 -1.19 -17.28
N GLY A 152 -6.34 -2.35 -17.88
CA GLY A 152 -6.36 -3.63 -17.21
C GLY A 152 -4.94 -4.09 -16.93
N THR A 153 -4.61 -4.40 -15.70
CA THR A 153 -3.26 -4.76 -15.23
C THR A 153 -3.27 -6.12 -14.56
N LEU A 154 -2.24 -6.92 -14.80
CA LEU A 154 -1.94 -8.17 -14.09
C LEU A 154 -0.50 -8.13 -13.58
N GLY A 155 -0.27 -8.61 -12.37
CA GLY A 155 1.08 -8.72 -11.81
C GLY A 155 1.21 -8.24 -10.38
N LEU A 156 2.41 -7.78 -10.02
CA LEU A 156 2.76 -7.20 -8.74
C LEU A 156 2.72 -5.67 -8.87
N PHE A 157 1.79 -5.03 -8.17
CA PHE A 157 1.57 -3.59 -8.24
C PHE A 157 1.08 -3.03 -6.90
N LYS A 158 1.07 -1.70 -6.75
CA LYS A 158 0.63 -1.04 -5.52
C LYS A 158 -0.85 -1.27 -5.25
N THR A 159 -1.17 -1.53 -3.98
CA THR A 159 -2.54 -1.68 -3.48
C THR A 159 -3.34 -0.38 -3.71
N PRO A 160 -4.47 -0.40 -4.42
CA PRO A 160 -5.24 0.79 -4.76
C PRO A 160 -6.09 1.29 -3.59
N PHE A 161 -5.46 1.77 -2.52
CA PHE A 161 -6.11 2.29 -1.32
C PHE A 161 -5.51 3.64 -0.92
N GLY A 162 -6.34 4.63 -0.62
CA GLY A 162 -5.92 5.98 -0.29
C GLY A 162 -5.09 6.62 -1.41
N PHE A 163 -4.51 7.77 -1.16
CA PHE A 163 -3.52 8.31 -2.09
C PHE A 163 -2.07 8.09 -1.63
N GLU A 164 -1.81 8.07 -0.32
CA GLU A 164 -0.44 7.97 0.19
C GLU A 164 0.16 6.56 0.02
N VAL A 165 -0.68 5.50 -0.03
CA VAL A 165 -0.22 4.15 -0.40
C VAL A 165 0.16 4.09 -1.88
N ILE A 166 -0.63 4.74 -2.75
CA ILE A 166 -0.40 4.75 -4.20
C ILE A 166 0.77 5.70 -4.55
N GLU A 167 0.94 6.81 -3.81
CA GLU A 167 1.95 7.85 -4.08
C GLU A 167 3.37 7.26 -4.19
N ALA A 168 4.10 7.71 -5.21
CA ALA A 168 5.49 7.28 -5.38
C ALA A 168 6.39 7.89 -4.28
N ASP A 169 7.24 7.06 -3.67
CA ASP A 169 8.12 7.47 -2.57
C ASP A 169 9.04 8.65 -2.90
N VAL A 170 9.49 8.73 -4.17
CA VAL A 170 10.34 9.82 -4.67
C VAL A 170 9.65 11.18 -4.61
N LYS A 171 8.33 11.22 -4.59
CA LYS A 171 7.52 12.44 -4.66
C LYS A 171 6.91 12.83 -3.31
N ARG A 172 6.89 11.90 -2.36
CA ARG A 172 6.37 12.14 -1.01
C ARG A 172 7.12 13.29 -0.33
N PRO A 173 6.45 14.31 0.23
CA PRO A 173 7.13 15.41 0.92
C PRO A 173 7.78 14.96 2.22
N PHE A 174 7.04 14.23 3.06
CA PHE A 174 7.56 13.66 4.31
C PHE A 174 8.33 12.36 4.03
N LEU A 175 9.27 12.04 4.91
CA LEU A 175 10.17 10.90 4.72
C LEU A 175 9.43 9.57 4.63
N GLU A 176 8.42 9.39 5.50
CA GLU A 176 7.64 8.16 5.54
C GLU A 176 6.14 8.46 5.52
N ARG A 177 5.33 7.45 5.21
CA ARG A 177 3.86 7.53 5.28
C ARG A 177 3.38 7.75 6.71
N ALA A 178 2.18 8.29 6.85
CA ALA A 178 1.51 8.44 8.13
C ALA A 178 1.36 7.09 8.87
N THR A 179 1.36 7.14 10.19
CA THR A 179 1.38 5.95 11.05
C THR A 179 0.25 4.98 10.74
N VAL A 180 -0.96 5.46 10.49
CA VAL A 180 -2.11 4.60 10.12
C VAL A 180 -1.84 3.79 8.85
N LEU A 181 -1.24 4.41 7.83
CA LEU A 181 -0.97 3.71 6.56
C LEU A 181 0.23 2.77 6.67
N ARG A 182 1.21 3.08 7.52
CA ARG A 182 2.31 2.15 7.84
C ARG A 182 1.82 0.94 8.63
N ALA A 183 0.84 1.12 9.50
CA ALA A 183 0.24 0.04 10.28
C ALA A 183 -0.58 -0.91 9.40
N LEU A 184 -1.51 -0.36 8.62
CA LEU A 184 -2.47 -1.14 7.86
C LEU A 184 -1.89 -1.69 6.55
N PHE A 185 -0.98 -0.95 5.91
CA PHE A 185 -0.35 -1.29 4.62
C PHE A 185 1.18 -1.23 4.71
N PRO A 186 1.85 -2.04 5.58
CA PRO A 186 3.31 -2.04 5.67
C PRO A 186 3.98 -2.49 4.36
N GLY A 187 3.39 -3.45 3.65
CA GLY A 187 3.68 -3.79 2.27
C GLY A 187 2.72 -3.06 1.34
N GLU A 188 3.28 -2.30 0.39
CA GLU A 188 2.48 -1.51 -0.57
C GLU A 188 2.11 -2.31 -1.81
N PHE A 189 2.88 -3.34 -2.16
CA PHE A 189 2.77 -4.09 -3.41
C PHE A 189 2.23 -5.50 -3.16
N ASP A 190 1.23 -5.90 -3.95
CA ASP A 190 0.65 -7.23 -3.88
C ASP A 190 0.34 -7.76 -5.28
N LEU A 191 0.29 -9.08 -5.41
CA LEU A 191 -0.03 -9.77 -6.66
C LEU A 191 -1.53 -9.79 -6.90
N GLY A 192 -1.94 -9.47 -8.13
CA GLY A 192 -3.36 -9.49 -8.47
C GLY A 192 -3.69 -9.03 -9.88
N ALA A 193 -4.96 -8.69 -10.03
CA ALA A 193 -5.51 -8.06 -11.23
C ALA A 193 -6.13 -6.71 -10.84
N ARG A 194 -5.95 -5.68 -11.66
CA ARG A 194 -6.46 -4.34 -11.42
C ARG A 194 -7.08 -3.77 -12.68
N PHE A 195 -8.20 -3.06 -12.51
CA PHE A 195 -8.79 -2.18 -13.51
C PHE A 195 -8.71 -0.75 -13.00
N ALA A 196 -8.09 0.12 -13.77
CA ALA A 196 -7.99 1.54 -13.48
C ALA A 196 -8.48 2.36 -14.66
N GLY A 197 -9.00 3.54 -14.40
CA GLY A 197 -9.46 4.39 -15.47
C GLY A 197 -9.99 5.72 -14.98
N GLY A 198 -10.50 6.50 -15.93
CA GLY A 198 -11.09 7.79 -15.64
C GLY A 198 -11.93 8.34 -16.77
N TRP A 199 -12.71 9.36 -16.44
CA TRP A 199 -13.50 10.13 -17.38
C TRP A 199 -13.73 11.54 -16.82
N ARG A 200 -13.30 12.55 -17.56
CA ARG A 200 -13.34 13.95 -17.11
C ARG A 200 -12.59 14.13 -15.79
N PHE A 201 -13.29 14.54 -14.74
CA PHE A 201 -12.77 14.75 -13.39
C PHE A 201 -12.81 13.50 -12.51
N PHE A 202 -13.40 12.43 -12.98
CA PHE A 202 -13.59 11.19 -12.20
C PHE A 202 -12.49 10.16 -12.54
N ASN A 203 -11.95 9.51 -11.52
CA ASN A 203 -11.00 8.42 -11.64
C ASN A 203 -11.38 7.26 -10.72
N TYR A 204 -10.98 6.04 -11.08
CA TYR A 204 -11.24 4.85 -10.30
C TYR A 204 -10.13 3.82 -10.47
N GLN A 205 -9.95 3.02 -9.44
CA GLN A 205 -9.11 1.83 -9.43
C GLN A 205 -9.84 0.73 -8.66
N LEU A 206 -9.82 -0.49 -9.17
CA LEU A 206 -10.41 -1.68 -8.55
C LEU A 206 -9.45 -2.84 -8.73
N GLY A 207 -8.97 -3.41 -7.64
CA GLY A 207 -8.04 -4.54 -7.60
C GLY A 207 -8.63 -5.77 -6.93
N LEU A 208 -8.33 -6.93 -7.47
CA LEU A 208 -8.53 -8.23 -6.84
C LEU A 208 -7.14 -8.81 -6.57
N MET A 209 -6.75 -8.90 -5.30
CA MET A 209 -5.38 -9.12 -4.88
C MET A 209 -5.27 -10.34 -3.95
N ASN A 210 -4.08 -10.90 -3.80
CA ASN A 210 -3.87 -12.01 -2.87
C ASN A 210 -4.15 -11.61 -1.41
N GLY A 211 -3.90 -10.35 -1.05
CA GLY A 211 -4.09 -9.85 0.31
C GLY A 211 -2.89 -10.14 1.22
N HIS A 212 -1.79 -10.62 0.66
CA HIS A 212 -0.51 -10.86 1.33
C HIS A 212 0.61 -10.16 0.57
N PRO A 213 0.82 -8.86 0.83
CA PRO A 213 1.81 -8.07 0.13
C PRO A 213 3.21 -8.68 0.17
N ALA A 214 3.92 -8.56 -0.94
CA ALA A 214 5.26 -9.07 -1.08
C ALA A 214 6.21 -8.47 -0.04
N GLY A 215 6.93 -9.34 0.68
CA GLY A 215 7.89 -8.94 1.71
C GLY A 215 7.31 -8.70 3.10
N GLU A 216 6.04 -8.96 3.34
CA GLU A 216 5.50 -9.01 4.70
C GLU A 216 5.96 -10.28 5.43
N LYS A 217 6.29 -10.11 6.74
CA LYS A 217 6.91 -11.19 7.53
C LYS A 217 6.04 -12.41 7.75
N GLN A 218 4.71 -12.27 7.71
CA GLN A 218 3.83 -13.34 8.15
C GLN A 218 3.80 -14.52 7.18
N LEU A 219 3.82 -14.27 5.88
CA LEU A 219 3.78 -15.33 4.85
C LEU A 219 4.37 -14.79 3.53
N PRO A 220 5.69 -14.60 3.46
CA PRO A 220 6.35 -13.88 2.36
C PRO A 220 6.21 -14.57 1.00
N ASP A 221 5.94 -15.89 0.97
CA ASP A 221 6.08 -16.67 -0.26
C ASP A 221 4.80 -17.38 -0.71
N ARG A 222 3.74 -17.38 0.11
CA ARG A 222 2.52 -18.13 -0.20
C ARG A 222 1.28 -17.43 0.33
N ASP A 223 0.24 -17.41 -0.49
CA ASP A 223 -1.09 -17.03 -0.04
C ASP A 223 -1.73 -18.20 0.72
N PRO A 224 -1.94 -18.10 2.04
CA PRO A 224 -2.49 -19.16 2.86
C PRO A 224 -4.01 -19.25 2.76
N THR A 225 -4.67 -18.30 2.06
CA THR A 225 -6.12 -18.17 2.00
C THR A 225 -6.65 -18.48 0.61
N LYS A 226 -7.88 -19.01 0.54
CA LYS A 226 -8.60 -19.09 -0.73
C LYS A 226 -9.29 -17.77 -1.09
N GLY A 227 -9.54 -16.93 -0.09
CA GLY A 227 -10.14 -15.61 -0.27
C GLY A 227 -9.15 -14.63 -0.88
N LYS A 228 -9.64 -13.73 -1.71
CA LYS A 228 -8.88 -12.63 -2.27
C LYS A 228 -9.37 -11.32 -1.69
N ASP A 229 -8.47 -10.34 -1.59
CA ASP A 229 -8.84 -9.01 -1.17
C ASP A 229 -9.38 -8.23 -2.37
N LEU A 230 -10.59 -7.71 -2.23
CA LEU A 230 -11.16 -6.73 -3.13
C LEU A 230 -10.83 -5.35 -2.58
N VAL A 231 -10.06 -4.58 -3.34
CA VAL A 231 -9.61 -3.24 -2.94
C VAL A 231 -9.96 -2.25 -4.03
N GLY A 232 -10.43 -1.07 -3.65
CA GLY A 232 -10.75 -0.06 -4.65
C GLY A 232 -10.68 1.35 -4.12
N ARG A 233 -10.47 2.28 -5.05
CA ARG A 233 -10.53 3.72 -4.83
C ARG A 233 -11.30 4.39 -5.95
N ILE A 234 -12.17 5.30 -5.60
CA ILE A 234 -12.80 6.25 -6.51
C ILE A 234 -12.35 7.65 -6.13
N GLY A 235 -12.11 8.49 -7.11
CA GLY A 235 -11.62 9.84 -6.88
C GLY A 235 -12.20 10.85 -7.84
N ALA A 236 -12.12 12.11 -7.44
CA ALA A 236 -12.51 13.24 -8.25
C ALA A 236 -11.47 14.36 -8.13
N ASP A 237 -11.15 14.96 -9.26
CA ASP A 237 -10.20 16.05 -9.38
C ASP A 237 -10.93 17.30 -9.88
N ALA A 238 -10.84 18.40 -9.15
CA ALA A 238 -11.54 19.62 -9.47
C ALA A 238 -10.61 20.85 -9.44
N ARG A 239 -10.64 21.63 -10.50
CA ARG A 239 -10.07 22.98 -10.48
C ARG A 239 -11.10 23.92 -9.85
N VAL A 240 -10.88 24.31 -8.59
CA VAL A 240 -11.78 25.17 -7.83
C VAL A 240 -11.59 26.64 -8.22
N SER A 241 -10.35 27.00 -8.59
CA SER A 241 -10.03 28.35 -9.10
C SER A 241 -8.82 28.27 -10.04
N GLU A 242 -8.42 29.38 -10.63
CA GLU A 242 -7.18 29.45 -11.44
C GLU A 242 -5.93 29.04 -10.64
N ARG A 243 -5.97 29.22 -9.31
CA ARG A 243 -4.86 28.99 -8.39
C ARG A 243 -5.05 27.77 -7.47
N ALA A 244 -6.16 27.05 -7.58
CA ALA A 244 -6.46 25.96 -6.66
C ALA A 244 -7.01 24.73 -7.38
N VAL A 245 -6.39 23.59 -7.11
CA VAL A 245 -6.83 22.26 -7.54
C VAL A 245 -7.05 21.41 -6.31
N VAL A 246 -8.16 20.69 -6.27
CA VAL A 246 -8.54 19.79 -5.17
C VAL A 246 -8.76 18.40 -5.70
N HIS A 247 -8.20 17.42 -5.04
CA HIS A 247 -8.39 15.98 -5.27
C HIS A 247 -9.04 15.38 -4.05
N ALA A 248 -10.13 14.64 -4.24
CA ALA A 248 -10.81 13.91 -3.19
C ALA A 248 -10.98 12.44 -3.59
N GLY A 249 -10.91 11.54 -2.62
CA GLY A 249 -11.07 10.12 -2.87
C GLY A 249 -11.77 9.40 -1.74
N PHE A 250 -12.35 8.26 -2.11
CA PHE A 250 -12.90 7.28 -1.19
C PHE A 250 -12.36 5.89 -1.56
N SER A 251 -11.94 5.14 -0.56
CA SER A 251 -11.31 3.83 -0.72
C SER A 251 -11.99 2.79 0.15
N PHE A 252 -11.97 1.55 -0.31
CA PHE A 252 -12.46 0.41 0.44
C PHE A 252 -11.54 -0.80 0.25
N LEU A 253 -11.51 -1.66 1.26
CA LEU A 253 -10.89 -2.98 1.22
C LEU A 253 -11.84 -3.96 1.91
N SER A 254 -12.03 -5.13 1.32
CA SER A 254 -12.70 -6.28 1.93
C SER A 254 -11.93 -7.53 1.58
N GLY A 255 -11.50 -8.28 2.59
CA GLY A 255 -10.60 -9.38 2.36
C GLY A 255 -10.53 -10.40 3.49
N THR A 256 -9.53 -11.27 3.42
CA THR A 256 -9.37 -12.41 4.31
C THR A 256 -7.99 -12.39 4.96
N GLY A 257 -7.95 -12.39 6.29
CA GLY A 257 -6.75 -12.62 7.07
C GLY A 257 -6.59 -14.08 7.46
N PHE A 258 -5.42 -14.45 7.96
CA PHE A 258 -5.06 -15.82 8.32
C PHE A 258 -4.42 -15.90 9.69
N HIS A 259 -4.98 -16.75 10.55
CA HIS A 259 -4.38 -17.20 11.81
C HIS A 259 -3.77 -18.58 11.61
N ALA A 260 -2.47 -18.72 11.81
CA ALA A 260 -1.73 -19.94 11.49
C ALA A 260 -2.04 -21.12 12.44
N GLY A 261 -2.61 -20.84 13.60
CA GLY A 261 -2.70 -21.83 14.67
C GLY A 261 -1.33 -22.12 15.30
N THR A 262 -1.30 -23.05 16.23
CA THR A 262 -0.08 -23.47 16.89
C THR A 262 0.10 -25.00 16.76
N PRO A 263 1.30 -25.52 16.49
CA PRO A 263 1.55 -26.94 16.51
C PRO A 263 1.45 -27.48 17.95
N SER A 264 1.14 -28.78 18.11
CA SER A 264 1.20 -29.42 19.44
C SER A 264 2.63 -29.42 19.96
N THR A 265 2.79 -29.19 21.24
CA THR A 265 4.06 -29.36 21.95
C THR A 265 4.07 -30.68 22.72
N LYS A 266 5.25 -31.23 22.89
CA LYS A 266 5.44 -32.46 23.70
C LYS A 266 5.52 -32.12 25.17
N ASP A 267 5.20 -33.11 26.03
CA ASP A 267 5.45 -33.00 27.46
C ASP A 267 6.95 -32.77 27.72
N THR A 268 7.22 -31.91 28.68
CA THR A 268 8.58 -31.62 29.15
C THR A 268 8.76 -32.18 30.52
N LEU A 269 9.82 -32.94 30.75
CA LEU A 269 10.17 -33.43 32.07
C LEU A 269 11.17 -32.47 32.70
N VAL A 270 10.83 -31.97 33.86
CA VAL A 270 11.71 -31.12 34.68
C VAL A 270 12.06 -31.89 35.95
N TRP A 271 13.37 -32.14 36.13
CA TRP A 271 13.87 -32.68 37.38
C TRP A 271 14.22 -31.56 38.36
N ARG A 272 13.76 -31.71 39.59
CA ARG A 272 14.12 -30.81 40.67
C ARG A 272 14.54 -31.69 41.86
N ASP A 273 15.82 -31.74 42.18
CA ASP A 273 16.36 -32.38 43.37
C ASP A 273 15.85 -31.68 44.61
N THR A 274 14.81 -32.22 45.21
CA THR A 274 14.11 -31.62 46.38
C THR A 274 14.74 -32.02 47.71
N ASN A 275 15.51 -33.09 47.72
CA ASN A 275 16.21 -33.60 48.89
C ASN A 275 17.70 -33.34 48.88
N GLU A 276 18.22 -32.73 47.79
CA GLU A 276 19.62 -32.32 47.59
C GLU A 276 20.61 -33.51 47.65
N ASN A 277 20.17 -34.72 47.28
CA ASN A 277 21.03 -35.88 47.28
C ASN A 277 21.77 -36.13 45.95
N GLY A 278 21.51 -35.35 44.90
CA GLY A 278 22.11 -35.45 43.58
C GLY A 278 21.66 -36.67 42.77
N ILE A 279 20.65 -37.42 43.20
CA ILE A 279 20.13 -38.60 42.54
C ILE A 279 18.75 -38.30 41.97
N VAL A 280 18.52 -38.66 40.72
CA VAL A 280 17.21 -38.46 40.07
C VAL A 280 16.22 -39.49 40.62
N GLU A 281 15.21 -39.01 41.32
CA GLU A 281 14.11 -39.82 41.84
C GLU A 281 12.82 -39.57 41.07
N ILE A 282 11.98 -40.60 40.92
CA ILE A 282 10.75 -40.49 40.12
C ILE A 282 9.77 -39.47 40.70
N THR A 283 9.85 -39.31 42.03
CA THR A 283 9.04 -38.34 42.80
C THR A 283 9.45 -36.87 42.58
N GLU A 284 10.64 -36.67 42.03
CA GLU A 284 11.26 -35.37 41.74
C GLU A 284 11.13 -34.96 40.29
N ILE A 285 10.55 -35.83 39.46
CA ILE A 285 10.27 -35.50 38.04
C ILE A 285 8.89 -34.91 37.92
N GLN A 286 8.84 -33.64 37.59
CA GLN A 286 7.63 -32.96 37.24
C GLN A 286 7.38 -33.03 35.74
N VAL A 287 6.21 -33.51 35.34
CA VAL A 287 5.74 -33.46 33.97
C VAL A 287 5.03 -32.14 33.74
N ILE A 288 5.55 -31.31 32.85
CA ILE A 288 4.85 -30.15 32.32
C ILE A 288 4.15 -30.61 31.03
N PRO A 289 2.81 -30.70 31.04
CA PRO A 289 2.07 -31.19 29.88
C PRO A 289 2.30 -30.32 28.65
N GLY A 290 2.47 -30.92 27.52
CA GLY A 290 2.47 -30.26 26.24
C GLY A 290 1.08 -29.69 25.91
N ALA A 291 1.06 -28.66 25.08
CA ALA A 291 -0.17 -28.08 24.58
C ALA A 291 -0.67 -28.83 23.33
N ALA A 292 -1.98 -29.00 23.22
CA ALA A 292 -2.60 -29.52 22.00
C ALA A 292 -2.46 -28.51 20.85
N ALA A 293 -2.42 -29.02 19.61
CA ALA A 293 -2.43 -28.17 18.42
C ALA A 293 -3.73 -27.34 18.35
N THR A 294 -3.61 -26.08 17.97
CA THR A 294 -4.76 -25.25 17.61
C THR A 294 -4.90 -25.18 16.09
N PRO A 295 -6.13 -25.25 15.55
CA PRO A 295 -6.32 -25.22 14.11
C PRO A 295 -6.07 -23.81 13.55
N SER A 296 -5.57 -23.76 12.30
CA SER A 296 -5.55 -22.51 11.54
C SER A 296 -6.97 -22.04 11.21
N ARG A 297 -7.18 -20.75 11.15
CA ARG A 297 -8.48 -20.14 10.83
C ARG A 297 -8.32 -18.91 9.95
N ASN A 298 -9.23 -18.74 9.02
CA ASN A 298 -9.38 -17.49 8.29
C ASN A 298 -10.33 -16.57 9.04
N PHE A 299 -10.10 -15.27 8.94
CA PHE A 299 -10.98 -14.24 9.48
C PHE A 299 -11.21 -13.14 8.45
N HIS A 300 -12.31 -12.42 8.59
CA HIS A 300 -12.63 -11.29 7.70
C HIS A 300 -11.90 -10.03 8.16
N ARG A 301 -11.44 -9.23 7.18
CA ARG A 301 -10.87 -7.90 7.40
C ARG A 301 -11.44 -6.91 6.40
N TYR A 302 -11.56 -5.66 6.82
CA TYR A 302 -12.02 -4.60 5.93
C TYR A 302 -11.42 -3.25 6.31
N ALA A 303 -11.44 -2.31 5.37
CA ALA A 303 -11.12 -0.91 5.61
C ALA A 303 -11.99 0.00 4.73
N LEU A 304 -12.29 1.17 5.26
CA LEU A 304 -12.87 2.31 4.54
C LEU A 304 -11.97 3.51 4.75
N GLY A 305 -11.69 4.26 3.69
CA GLY A 305 -10.83 5.43 3.75
C GLY A 305 -11.41 6.59 2.95
N ALA A 306 -11.13 7.81 3.41
CA ALA A 306 -11.39 9.02 2.65
C ALA A 306 -10.13 9.88 2.63
N ASP A 307 -9.85 10.50 1.49
CA ASP A 307 -8.65 11.30 1.29
C ASP A 307 -8.97 12.64 0.63
N LEU A 308 -8.17 13.66 0.96
CA LEU A 308 -8.25 14.98 0.38
C LEU A 308 -6.85 15.56 0.18
N ARG A 309 -6.61 16.13 -1.01
CA ARG A 309 -5.42 16.93 -1.34
C ARG A 309 -5.83 18.23 -1.97
N ALA A 310 -5.19 19.32 -1.61
CA ALA A 310 -5.37 20.61 -2.27
C ALA A 310 -4.00 21.22 -2.60
N PHE A 311 -3.88 21.72 -3.81
CA PHE A 311 -2.71 22.45 -4.31
C PHE A 311 -3.15 23.88 -4.59
N ILE A 312 -2.52 24.85 -3.92
CA ILE A 312 -2.92 26.26 -3.95
C ILE A 312 -1.69 27.10 -4.28
N ASP A 313 -1.71 27.82 -5.38
CA ASP A 313 -0.67 28.79 -5.71
C ASP A 313 -0.79 30.03 -4.82
N VAL A 314 0.15 30.19 -3.90
CA VAL A 314 0.23 31.36 -3.01
C VAL A 314 1.11 32.43 -3.66
N PRO A 315 0.57 33.63 -3.93
CA PRO A 315 1.35 34.70 -4.55
C PRO A 315 2.63 34.98 -3.77
N HIS A 316 3.75 35.11 -4.49
CA HIS A 316 5.08 35.44 -3.98
C HIS A 316 5.79 34.33 -3.17
N LEU A 317 5.08 33.26 -2.76
CA LEU A 317 5.68 32.16 -2.01
C LEU A 317 5.84 30.90 -2.87
N GLY A 318 4.82 30.52 -3.64
CA GLY A 318 4.77 29.27 -4.37
C GLY A 318 3.63 28.38 -3.91
N GLU A 319 3.74 27.06 -4.13
CA GLU A 319 2.63 26.15 -3.88
C GLU A 319 2.48 25.81 -2.39
N LEU A 320 1.27 25.98 -1.88
CA LEU A 320 0.79 25.39 -0.64
C LEU A 320 0.08 24.07 -0.99
N GLN A 321 0.57 22.95 -0.45
CA GLN A 321 -0.11 21.67 -0.53
C GLN A 321 -0.71 21.32 0.82
N LEU A 322 -2.01 21.07 0.84
CA LEU A 322 -2.71 20.48 1.98
C LEU A 322 -3.04 19.01 1.65
N ARG A 323 -2.90 18.12 2.62
CA ARG A 323 -3.18 16.69 2.47
C ARG A 323 -3.74 16.09 3.75
N GLY A 324 -4.58 15.09 3.61
CA GLY A 324 -5.08 14.32 4.74
C GLY A 324 -5.82 13.06 4.29
N GLU A 325 -5.75 12.06 5.13
CA GLU A 325 -6.54 10.82 4.99
C GLU A 325 -7.10 10.43 6.34
N ILE A 326 -8.25 9.76 6.32
CA ILE A 326 -8.90 9.15 7.48
C ILE A 326 -9.26 7.71 7.11
N VAL A 327 -8.97 6.76 7.99
CA VAL A 327 -9.18 5.33 7.76
C VAL A 327 -9.83 4.68 8.97
N TRP A 328 -10.89 3.93 8.71
CA TRP A 328 -11.49 2.97 9.63
C TRP A 328 -11.24 1.57 9.10
N ALA A 329 -10.75 0.68 9.96
CA ALA A 329 -10.48 -0.68 9.57
C ALA A 329 -10.90 -1.67 10.66
N SER A 330 -10.93 -2.94 10.30
CA SER A 330 -11.10 -4.04 11.24
C SER A 330 -10.20 -5.20 10.83
N ASN A 331 -9.43 -5.69 11.81
CA ASN A 331 -8.53 -6.84 11.67
C ASN A 331 -7.47 -6.69 10.56
N LEU A 332 -7.00 -5.46 10.33
CA LEU A 332 -6.12 -5.14 9.20
C LEU A 332 -4.69 -4.73 9.60
N ASP A 333 -4.45 -4.26 10.85
CA ASP A 333 -3.09 -3.90 11.29
C ASP A 333 -2.13 -5.09 11.11
N ARG A 334 -1.03 -4.85 10.38
CA ARG A 334 -0.02 -5.86 10.08
C ARG A 334 1.38 -5.51 10.57
N ALA A 335 1.55 -4.30 11.13
CA ALA A 335 2.88 -3.79 11.46
C ALA A 335 3.05 -3.29 12.89
N ILE A 336 2.14 -2.47 13.41
CA ILE A 336 2.30 -1.82 14.72
C ILE A 336 1.77 -2.73 15.82
N GLN A 337 0.53 -3.17 15.70
CA GLN A 337 -0.09 -4.14 16.60
C GLN A 337 -0.84 -5.17 15.74
N PRO A 338 -0.12 -6.15 15.14
CA PRO A 338 -0.72 -7.08 14.20
C PRO A 338 -2.03 -7.66 14.70
N ALA A 339 -3.09 -7.45 13.91
CA ALA A 339 -4.43 -7.83 14.28
C ALA A 339 -4.63 -9.34 14.13
N ASP A 340 -4.98 -9.99 15.23
CA ASP A 340 -5.37 -11.39 15.27
C ASP A 340 -6.66 -11.57 16.08
N PRO A 341 -7.82 -11.49 15.43
CA PRO A 341 -9.12 -11.61 16.10
C PRO A 341 -9.36 -13.01 16.65
N VAL A 342 -8.69 -14.05 16.11
CA VAL A 342 -8.79 -15.41 16.61
C VAL A 342 -8.10 -15.54 17.96
N ALA A 343 -6.90 -14.97 18.09
CA ALA A 343 -6.18 -14.94 19.36
C ALA A 343 -6.84 -13.98 20.37
N ALA A 344 -7.36 -12.85 19.90
CA ALA A 344 -8.04 -11.86 20.75
C ALA A 344 -9.44 -12.30 21.20
N GLY A 345 -10.04 -13.30 20.51
CA GLY A 345 -11.42 -13.72 20.77
C GLY A 345 -12.48 -12.69 20.37
N ARG A 346 -12.10 -11.63 19.66
CA ARG A 346 -12.97 -10.56 19.17
C ARG A 346 -12.34 -9.84 17.99
N ASP A 347 -13.15 -9.14 17.20
CA ASP A 347 -12.63 -8.23 16.18
C ASP A 347 -11.87 -7.06 16.82
N LEU A 348 -10.80 -6.64 16.15
CA LEU A 348 -10.00 -5.47 16.49
C LEU A 348 -10.41 -4.36 15.54
N ARG A 349 -10.81 -3.21 16.06
CA ARG A 349 -11.23 -2.06 15.25
C ARG A 349 -10.16 -0.99 15.27
N GLU A 350 -9.56 -0.75 14.11
CA GLU A 350 -8.54 0.25 13.94
C GLU A 350 -9.13 1.56 13.44
N PHE A 351 -8.58 2.66 13.90
CA PHE A 351 -8.93 4.00 13.44
C PHE A 351 -7.70 4.88 13.39
N GLY A 352 -7.54 5.62 12.29
CA GLY A 352 -6.46 6.58 12.20
C GLY A 352 -6.70 7.65 11.14
N TRP A 353 -5.98 8.76 11.29
CA TRP A 353 -6.05 9.88 10.39
C TRP A 353 -4.77 10.70 10.44
N TYR A 354 -4.54 11.48 9.41
CA TYR A 354 -3.52 12.52 9.43
C TYR A 354 -3.96 13.75 8.65
N VAL A 355 -3.35 14.87 8.99
CA VAL A 355 -3.39 16.10 8.23
C VAL A 355 -1.98 16.65 8.09
N GLY A 356 -1.65 17.19 6.93
CA GLY A 356 -0.35 17.77 6.65
C GLY A 356 -0.45 18.97 5.72
N ALA A 357 0.50 19.87 5.89
CA ALA A 357 0.65 21.03 5.02
C ALA A 357 2.12 21.17 4.63
N THR A 358 2.38 21.53 3.37
CA THR A 358 3.70 21.90 2.91
C THR A 358 3.63 23.18 2.10
N GLN A 359 4.53 24.12 2.37
CA GLN A 359 4.60 25.40 1.69
C GLN A 359 5.95 25.58 1.00
N GLU A 360 5.93 25.84 -0.29
CA GLU A 360 7.11 26.32 -1.01
C GLU A 360 7.44 27.74 -0.57
N LEU A 361 8.66 27.99 -0.13
CA LEU A 361 9.14 29.33 0.20
C LEU A 361 9.85 29.95 -0.99
N THR A 362 10.55 29.11 -1.72
CA THR A 362 11.24 29.45 -2.96
C THR A 362 11.22 28.22 -3.87
N ARG A 363 11.65 28.35 -5.12
CA ARG A 363 11.82 27.22 -6.03
C ARG A 363 12.79 26.14 -5.50
N TRP A 364 13.57 26.44 -4.47
CA TRP A 364 14.57 25.52 -3.88
C TRP A 364 14.25 25.08 -2.46
N ALA A 365 13.33 25.74 -1.78
CA ALA A 365 13.07 25.51 -0.37
C ALA A 365 11.59 25.30 -0.08
N GLN A 366 11.27 24.31 0.75
CA GLN A 366 9.93 23.97 1.20
C GLN A 366 9.94 23.65 2.69
N LEU A 367 8.94 24.07 3.42
CA LEU A 367 8.68 23.66 4.80
C LEU A 367 7.39 22.85 4.86
N GLY A 368 7.28 21.98 5.86
CA GLY A 368 6.09 21.19 6.07
C GLY A 368 5.88 20.79 7.52
N VAL A 369 4.62 20.54 7.83
CA VAL A 369 4.17 19.99 9.10
C VAL A 369 3.11 18.93 8.85
N ARG A 370 3.16 17.82 9.57
CA ARG A 370 2.14 16.77 9.57
C ARG A 370 1.86 16.35 11.00
N TYR A 371 0.59 16.17 11.31
CA TYR A 371 0.15 15.53 12.53
C TYR A 371 -0.65 14.28 12.15
N ASP A 372 -0.30 13.15 12.74
CA ASP A 372 -1.02 11.90 12.56
C ASP A 372 -1.37 11.25 13.91
N ARG A 373 -2.48 10.49 13.90
CA ARG A 373 -2.92 9.69 15.04
C ARG A 373 -3.44 8.35 14.54
N TYR A 374 -3.03 7.29 15.20
CA TYR A 374 -3.46 5.93 14.93
C TYR A 374 -3.83 5.21 16.21
N GLN A 375 -5.03 4.61 16.26
CA GLN A 375 -5.53 3.77 17.32
C GLN A 375 -5.67 2.33 16.80
N PRO A 376 -4.82 1.39 17.23
CA PRO A 376 -4.83 0.01 16.75
C PRO A 376 -6.03 -0.80 17.26
N ASP A 377 -6.66 -0.38 18.35
CA ASP A 377 -7.83 -1.01 18.92
C ASP A 377 -8.72 0.04 19.61
N ALA A 378 -9.74 0.49 18.89
CA ALA A 378 -10.67 1.51 19.38
C ALA A 378 -11.56 1.02 20.54
N ASP A 379 -11.67 -0.31 20.72
CA ASP A 379 -12.44 -0.94 21.80
C ASP A 379 -11.56 -1.40 22.96
N ALA A 380 -10.28 -1.03 22.95
CA ALA A 380 -9.38 -1.38 24.04
C ALA A 380 -9.91 -0.84 25.37
N SER A 381 -10.00 -1.71 26.36
CA SER A 381 -10.42 -1.37 27.71
C SER A 381 -9.45 -1.94 28.73
N SER A 382 -9.37 -1.30 29.88
CA SER A 382 -8.64 -1.79 31.03
C SER A 382 -9.60 -1.87 32.23
N SER A 383 -9.38 -2.85 33.13
CA SER A 383 -10.14 -2.92 34.38
C SER A 383 -9.47 -2.05 35.43
N VAL A 384 -10.20 -1.06 35.93
CA VAL A 384 -9.76 -0.20 37.03
C VAL A 384 -10.79 -0.34 38.17
N ALA A 385 -10.36 -0.86 39.29
CA ALA A 385 -11.23 -1.14 40.46
C ALA A 385 -12.50 -1.95 40.09
N GLY A 386 -12.38 -2.92 39.18
CA GLY A 386 -13.49 -3.78 38.72
C GLY A 386 -14.37 -3.17 37.62
N ASN A 387 -14.16 -1.91 37.23
CA ASN A 387 -14.89 -1.26 36.15
C ASN A 387 -14.06 -1.28 34.87
N LEU A 388 -14.71 -1.54 33.71
CA LEU A 388 -14.08 -1.42 32.40
C LEU A 388 -14.00 0.07 32.02
N VAL A 389 -12.79 0.55 31.80
CA VAL A 389 -12.51 1.92 31.38
C VAL A 389 -11.84 1.88 30.01
N PRO A 390 -12.24 2.72 29.05
CA PRO A 390 -11.56 2.82 27.76
C PRO A 390 -10.06 3.07 27.94
N LYS A 391 -9.23 2.34 27.19
CA LYS A 391 -7.78 2.46 27.21
C LYS A 391 -7.33 3.18 25.94
N ASP A 392 -6.71 4.36 26.10
CA ASP A 392 -6.03 5.00 24.97
C ASP A 392 -4.71 4.26 24.70
N ALA A 393 -4.63 3.59 23.56
CA ALA A 393 -3.45 2.93 23.05
C ALA A 393 -2.97 3.59 21.76
N SER A 394 -3.30 4.86 21.55
CA SER A 394 -2.99 5.58 20.32
C SER A 394 -1.49 5.87 20.17
N PHE A 395 -1.09 5.92 18.91
CA PHE A 395 0.21 6.41 18.45
C PHE A 395 -0.03 7.75 17.77
N THR A 396 0.74 8.75 18.15
CA THR A 396 0.68 10.06 17.47
C THR A 396 2.06 10.51 17.05
N THR A 397 2.15 11.16 15.90
CA THR A 397 3.39 11.74 15.39
C THR A 397 3.15 13.18 14.96
N LEU A 398 3.97 14.10 15.44
CA LEU A 398 4.11 15.43 14.88
C LEU A 398 5.42 15.48 14.11
N ALA A 399 5.33 15.50 12.78
CA ALA A 399 6.47 15.62 11.89
C ALA A 399 6.64 17.06 11.43
N ILE A 400 7.86 17.59 11.55
CA ILE A 400 8.24 18.92 11.04
C ILE A 400 9.38 18.71 10.06
N MET A 401 9.22 19.22 8.83
CA MET A 401 10.23 19.03 7.80
C MET A 401 10.66 20.32 7.11
N ALA A 402 11.90 20.34 6.67
CA ALA A 402 12.47 21.33 5.76
C ALA A 402 13.13 20.61 4.59
N THR A 403 12.89 21.09 3.38
CA THR A 403 13.48 20.51 2.17
C THR A 403 14.24 21.56 1.39
N ALA A 404 15.46 21.19 0.97
CA ALA A 404 16.22 21.89 -0.06
C ALA A 404 16.21 21.02 -1.32
N ARG A 405 15.94 21.61 -2.49
CA ARG A 405 15.90 20.91 -3.77
C ARG A 405 16.63 21.66 -4.88
N TYR A 406 17.31 20.91 -5.72
CA TYR A 406 17.99 21.43 -6.89
C TYR A 406 17.85 20.40 -8.01
N GLU A 407 17.16 20.77 -9.09
CA GLU A 407 16.84 19.87 -10.21
C GLU A 407 16.21 18.55 -9.72
N LYS A 408 16.90 17.43 -9.92
CA LYS A 408 16.47 16.08 -9.52
C LYS A 408 17.05 15.66 -8.16
N ALA A 409 17.77 16.54 -7.48
CA ALA A 409 18.31 16.29 -6.14
C ALA A 409 17.45 16.97 -5.07
N ARG A 410 17.30 16.29 -3.94
CA ARG A 410 16.55 16.78 -2.77
C ARG A 410 17.28 16.39 -1.48
N LEU A 411 17.35 17.33 -0.54
CA LEU A 411 17.80 17.10 0.82
C LEU A 411 16.65 17.43 1.77
N VAL A 412 16.23 16.48 2.56
CA VAL A 412 15.10 16.60 3.49
C VAL A 412 15.61 16.45 4.91
N PHE A 413 15.25 17.40 5.77
CA PHE A 413 15.44 17.36 7.21
C PHE A 413 14.08 17.17 7.84
N GLU A 414 13.88 16.14 8.65
CA GLU A 414 12.61 15.86 9.32
C GLU A 414 12.86 15.50 10.78
N TYR A 415 12.05 16.08 11.65
CA TYR A 415 11.99 15.74 13.05
C TYR A 415 10.60 15.20 13.38
N ASP A 416 10.56 13.97 13.88
CA ASP A 416 9.37 13.28 14.32
C ASP A 416 9.30 13.28 15.85
N HIS A 417 8.31 13.96 16.41
CA HIS A 417 7.95 13.85 17.81
C HIS A 417 6.83 12.81 17.96
N ASN A 418 7.16 11.69 18.61
CA ASN A 418 6.27 10.56 18.75
C ASN A 418 5.74 10.45 20.16
N THR A 419 4.44 10.11 20.29
CA THR A 419 3.83 9.77 21.58
C THR A 419 3.07 8.45 21.47
N ASN A 420 3.14 7.64 22.52
CA ASN A 420 2.53 6.32 22.59
C ASN A 420 2.31 5.95 24.07
N ALA A 421 1.62 4.85 24.34
CA ALA A 421 1.37 4.35 25.70
C ALA A 421 2.20 3.10 26.02
N LEU A 422 3.34 2.89 25.35
CA LEU A 422 4.15 1.67 25.47
C LEU A 422 5.15 1.71 26.63
N GLY A 423 5.52 2.91 27.09
CA GLY A 423 6.40 3.09 28.25
C GLY A 423 5.69 2.74 29.58
N ARG A 424 6.49 2.57 30.64
CA ARG A 424 6.02 2.42 32.00
C ARG A 424 6.86 3.32 32.91
N THR A 425 6.21 3.95 33.89
CA THR A 425 6.90 4.63 34.99
C THR A 425 7.42 3.58 35.98
N ASP A 426 8.27 4.00 36.92
CA ASP A 426 8.75 3.14 38.03
C ASP A 426 7.60 2.60 38.85
N SER A 427 6.47 3.32 38.91
CA SER A 427 5.25 2.90 39.59
C SER A 427 4.32 2.04 38.72
N GLY A 428 4.74 1.68 37.48
CA GLY A 428 3.98 0.82 36.54
C GLY A 428 2.90 1.51 35.74
N PHE A 429 2.73 2.84 35.85
CA PHE A 429 1.73 3.58 35.05
C PHE A 429 2.17 3.72 33.59
N PRO A 430 1.23 3.69 32.63
CA PRO A 430 1.53 3.95 31.23
C PRO A 430 2.16 5.33 31.02
N THR A 431 3.18 5.39 30.19
CA THR A 431 3.84 6.62 29.79
C THR A 431 4.31 6.50 28.33
N THR A 432 4.69 7.60 27.73
CA THR A 432 5.29 7.61 26.39
C THR A 432 6.69 7.02 26.45
N ARG A 433 6.97 6.04 25.56
CA ARG A 433 8.33 5.62 25.30
C ARG A 433 9.01 6.67 24.40
N LYS A 434 10.22 7.04 24.75
CA LYS A 434 10.97 8.05 23.99
C LYS A 434 11.47 7.44 22.68
N ASP A 435 10.79 7.77 21.58
CA ASP A 435 11.09 7.30 20.22
C ASP A 435 11.10 8.42 19.19
N ASP A 436 11.43 9.64 19.64
CA ASP A 436 11.65 10.78 18.74
C ASP A 436 12.82 10.50 17.79
N ALA A 437 12.71 10.98 16.57
CA ALA A 437 13.71 10.77 15.55
C ALA A 437 14.02 12.06 14.79
N PHE A 438 15.28 12.28 14.48
CA PHE A 438 15.71 13.27 13.51
C PHE A 438 16.37 12.55 12.35
N THR A 439 15.93 12.84 11.14
CA THR A 439 16.43 12.18 9.93
C THR A 439 16.80 13.23 8.88
N VAL A 440 17.97 13.04 8.28
CA VAL A 440 18.39 13.77 7.08
C VAL A 440 18.43 12.79 5.92
N ARG A 441 17.62 13.05 4.88
CA ARG A 441 17.59 12.24 3.67
C ARG A 441 18.16 12.98 2.49
N GLY A 442 19.20 12.41 1.87
CA GLY A 442 19.64 12.78 0.53
C GLY A 442 18.92 11.93 -0.51
N GLN A 443 18.37 12.58 -1.55
CA GLN A 443 17.69 11.91 -2.67
C GLN A 443 18.19 12.46 -4.01
N VAL A 444 18.47 11.56 -4.95
CA VAL A 444 18.77 11.90 -6.35
C VAL A 444 17.92 10.99 -7.24
N ALA A 445 17.22 11.60 -8.21
CA ALA A 445 16.45 10.89 -9.22
C ALA A 445 17.10 11.04 -10.61
N PHE A 446 16.80 10.14 -11.55
CA PHE A 446 17.34 10.18 -12.92
C PHE A 446 16.35 9.63 -13.95
#